data_23447abcd16e1b0683352ef9a2417efa
#
_entry.id   23447abcd16e1b0683352ef9a2417efa
#
_cell.length_a   1.000
_cell.length_b   1.000
_cell.length_c   1.000
_cell.angle_alpha   90.00
_cell.angle_beta   90.00
_cell.angle_gamma   90.00
#
_symmetry.space_group_name_H-M   'P 1'
#
loop_
_entity.id
_entity.type
_entity.pdbx_description
1 polymer ?
#
loop_
_entity_poly.entity_id
_entity_poly.type
_entity_poly.pdbx_seq_one_letter_code
_entity_poly.pdbx_strand_id
1 'polypeptide(L)'
;MLKVRIIPLLLLKGNSLVKSVSFSNHRIVGDAISTIKVFSRRFADEMIILDLDAREKNCINTNLLERISSECNMPLTFGGGIDTIEKADRAFYCG
;
A
#
# COMPACT_ATOMS: atom_id res chain seq x y z
N MET A 1 26.22 16.13 -3.91
CA MET A 1 25.89 15.42 -2.66
C MET A 1 24.82 14.37 -2.93
N LEU A 2 25.06 13.15 -2.53
CA LEU A 2 24.08 12.08 -2.71
C LEU A 2 22.99 12.20 -1.64
N LYS A 3 21.73 12.25 -2.06
CA LYS A 3 20.58 12.27 -1.18
C LYS A 3 20.08 10.84 -0.96
N VAL A 4 20.01 10.43 0.31
CA VAL A 4 19.40 9.15 0.67
C VAL A 4 17.88 9.31 0.62
N ARG A 5 17.22 8.40 -0.08
CA ARG A 5 15.75 8.35 -0.14
C ARG A 5 15.23 7.26 0.78
N ILE A 6 14.15 7.54 1.46
CA ILE A 6 13.47 6.58 2.32
C ILE A 6 12.16 6.19 1.67
N ILE A 7 12.03 4.92 1.29
CA ILE A 7 10.85 4.40 0.59
C ILE A 7 10.33 3.19 1.36
N PRO A 8 9.35 3.37 2.26
CA PRO A 8 8.74 2.25 2.95
C PRO A 8 8.01 1.32 1.98
N LEU A 9 8.18 0.02 2.17
CA LEU A 9 7.44 -1.00 1.44
C LEU A 9 6.52 -1.71 2.44
N LEU A 10 5.22 -1.59 2.23
CA LEU A 10 4.21 -2.13 3.13
C LEU A 10 3.44 -3.26 2.46
N LEU A 11 3.25 -4.35 3.18
CA LEU A 11 2.44 -5.48 2.73
C LEU A 11 1.06 -5.38 3.39
N LEU A 12 0.03 -5.37 2.55
CA LEU A 12 -1.35 -5.21 2.99
C LEU A 12 -2.11 -6.52 2.84
N LYS A 13 -2.80 -6.93 3.89
CA LYS A 13 -3.73 -8.06 3.87
C LYS A 13 -5.01 -7.65 4.58
N GLY A 14 -6.13 -7.61 3.83
CA GLY A 14 -7.34 -6.98 4.31
C GLY A 14 -7.09 -5.49 4.55
N ASN A 15 -7.40 -5.00 5.75
CA ASN A 15 -7.16 -3.62 6.15
C ASN A 15 -5.93 -3.46 7.05
N SER A 16 -5.13 -4.51 7.19
CA SER A 16 -4.00 -4.54 8.11
C SER A 16 -2.69 -4.68 7.36
N LEU A 17 -1.63 -4.14 7.95
CA LEU A 17 -0.27 -4.41 7.49
C LEU A 17 0.23 -5.70 8.11
N VAL A 18 0.94 -6.49 7.32
CA VAL A 18 1.42 -7.78 7.74
C VAL A 18 2.91 -7.93 7.49
N LYS A 19 3.51 -8.84 8.24
CA LYS A 19 4.87 -9.31 8.02
C LYS A 19 4.79 -10.75 7.57
N SER A 20 5.46 -11.08 6.47
CA SER A 20 5.51 -12.45 5.98
C SER A 20 6.61 -13.23 6.69
N VAL A 21 6.27 -14.45 7.14
CA VAL A 21 7.25 -15.40 7.67
C VAL A 21 7.37 -16.53 6.66
N SER A 22 8.54 -16.64 6.03
CA SER A 22 8.82 -17.64 4.99
C SER A 22 7.80 -17.61 3.83
N PHE A 23 7.27 -16.44 3.52
CA PHE A 23 6.28 -16.17 2.45
C PHE A 23 4.94 -16.92 2.59
N SER A 24 4.72 -17.64 3.68
CA SER A 24 3.50 -18.44 3.84
C SER A 24 2.63 -18.03 5.02
N ASN A 25 3.23 -17.58 6.11
CA ASN A 25 2.51 -17.14 7.29
C ASN A 25 2.62 -15.62 7.43
N HIS A 26 1.48 -14.95 7.50
CA HIS A 26 1.44 -13.50 7.63
C HIS A 26 1.03 -13.11 9.05
N ARG A 27 1.84 -12.27 9.68
CA ARG A 27 1.53 -11.68 10.98
C ARG A 27 1.04 -10.26 10.82
N ILE A 28 -0.04 -9.93 11.52
CA ILE A 28 -0.53 -8.55 11.57
C ILE A 28 0.43 -7.73 12.42
N VAL A 29 0.96 -6.64 11.86
CA VAL A 29 1.88 -5.75 12.57
C VAL A 29 1.30 -4.36 12.81
N GLY A 30 0.14 -4.04 12.23
CA GLY A 30 -0.50 -2.77 12.47
C GLY A 30 -1.67 -2.49 11.55
N ASP A 31 -2.37 -1.40 11.86
CA ASP A 31 -3.41 -0.85 11.01
C ASP A 31 -2.78 -0.02 9.88
N ALA A 32 -3.27 -0.21 8.65
CA ALA A 32 -2.70 0.43 7.48
C ALA A 32 -2.76 1.96 7.57
N ILE A 33 -3.92 2.51 7.88
CA ILE A 33 -4.12 3.97 7.89
C ILE A 33 -3.26 4.64 8.97
N SER A 34 -3.22 4.07 10.16
CA SER A 34 -2.40 4.62 11.26
C SER A 34 -0.92 4.63 10.92
N THR A 35 -0.43 3.56 10.31
CA THR A 35 0.97 3.45 9.91
C THR A 35 1.32 4.46 8.83
N ILE A 36 0.45 4.63 7.84
CA ILE A 36 0.67 5.59 6.75
C ILE A 36 0.72 7.02 7.28
N LYS A 37 -0.13 7.36 8.25
CA LYS A 37 -0.07 8.67 8.93
C LYS A 37 1.29 8.91 9.57
N VAL A 38 1.86 7.90 10.22
CA VAL A 38 3.19 8.01 10.84
C VAL A 38 4.25 8.28 9.78
N PHE A 39 4.27 7.53 8.70
CA PHE A 39 5.25 7.74 7.62
C PHE A 39 5.10 9.09 6.95
N SER A 40 3.87 9.56 6.75
CA SER A 40 3.63 10.89 6.20
C SER A 40 4.22 12.00 7.08
N ARG A 41 4.11 11.86 8.40
CA ARG A 41 4.69 12.81 9.36
C ARG A 41 6.21 12.74 9.41
N ARG A 42 6.80 11.58 9.09
CA ARG A 42 8.25 11.38 9.14
C ARG A 42 8.96 11.68 7.84
N PHE A 43 8.25 12.28 6.89
CA PHE A 43 8.83 12.75 5.62
C PHE A 43 9.49 11.65 4.80
N ALA A 44 8.88 10.48 4.71
CA ALA A 44 9.31 9.47 3.75
C ALA A 44 9.18 10.05 2.32
N ASP A 45 10.10 9.67 1.44
CA ASP A 45 10.14 10.24 0.08
C ASP A 45 9.05 9.68 -0.82
N GLU A 46 8.78 8.40 -0.70
CA GLU A 46 7.74 7.69 -1.44
C GLU A 46 7.21 6.56 -0.57
N MET A 47 6.12 5.95 -1.00
CA MET A 47 5.57 4.78 -0.31
C MET A 47 5.14 3.75 -1.33
N ILE A 48 5.45 2.48 -1.07
CA ILE A 48 5.03 1.37 -1.90
C ILE A 48 4.13 0.46 -1.07
N ILE A 49 2.94 0.17 -1.58
CA ILE A 49 1.99 -0.73 -0.91
C ILE A 49 1.67 -1.88 -1.86
N LEU A 50 1.81 -3.11 -1.38
CA LEU A 50 1.43 -4.30 -2.10
C LEU A 50 0.26 -4.97 -1.39
N ASP A 51 -0.85 -5.10 -2.10
CA ASP A 51 -2.06 -5.77 -1.60
C ASP A 51 -1.97 -7.26 -1.91
N LEU A 52 -1.82 -8.08 -0.87
CA LEU A 52 -1.64 -9.53 -1.01
C LEU A 52 -2.93 -10.26 -1.32
N ASP A 53 -4.09 -9.67 -1.01
CA ASP A 53 -5.40 -10.29 -1.24
C ASP A 53 -6.02 -9.95 -2.60
N ALA A 54 -5.60 -8.85 -3.23
CA ALA A 54 -6.25 -8.36 -4.44
C ALA A 54 -6.25 -9.38 -5.59
N ARG A 55 -5.20 -10.18 -5.70
CA ARG A 55 -5.09 -11.20 -6.74
C ARG A 55 -6.08 -12.34 -6.52
N GLU A 56 -6.21 -12.83 -5.29
CA GLU A 56 -7.14 -13.91 -4.96
C GLU A 56 -8.59 -13.47 -5.11
N LYS A 57 -8.91 -12.26 -4.66
CA LYS A 57 -10.24 -11.69 -4.74
C LYS A 57 -10.57 -11.16 -6.13
N ASN A 58 -9.59 -11.11 -7.02
CA ASN A 58 -9.72 -10.58 -8.37
C ASN A 58 -10.31 -9.15 -8.40
N CYS A 59 -10.04 -8.37 -7.36
CA CYS A 59 -10.48 -6.98 -7.29
C CYS A 59 -9.56 -6.15 -6.38
N ILE A 60 -9.53 -4.84 -6.65
CA ILE A 60 -8.80 -3.88 -5.83
C ILE A 60 -9.75 -3.38 -4.74
N ASN A 61 -9.23 -3.26 -3.51
CA ASN A 61 -9.99 -2.63 -2.42
C ASN A 61 -9.96 -1.10 -2.59
N THR A 62 -10.87 -0.58 -3.41
CA THR A 62 -10.88 0.84 -3.77
C THR A 62 -11.18 1.74 -2.58
N ASN A 63 -12.04 1.32 -1.66
CA ASN A 63 -12.35 2.12 -0.46
C ASN A 63 -11.12 2.33 0.40
N LEU A 64 -10.35 1.28 0.62
CA LEU A 64 -9.12 1.39 1.41
C LEU A 64 -8.07 2.20 0.67
N LEU A 65 -7.92 2.01 -0.63
CA LEU A 65 -6.97 2.76 -1.45
C LEU A 65 -7.27 4.26 -1.44
N GLU A 66 -8.53 4.66 -1.53
CA GLU A 66 -8.94 6.07 -1.40
C GLU A 66 -8.54 6.65 -0.06
N ARG A 67 -8.78 5.92 1.03
CA ARG A 67 -8.41 6.36 2.38
C ARG A 67 -6.90 6.49 2.52
N ILE A 68 -6.15 5.54 1.99
CA ILE A 68 -4.69 5.58 2.00
C ILE A 68 -4.19 6.80 1.24
N SER A 69 -4.71 7.04 0.04
CA SER A 69 -4.31 8.18 -0.78
C SER A 69 -4.59 9.51 -0.11
N SER A 70 -5.72 9.63 0.59
CA SER A 70 -6.07 10.87 1.29
C SER A 70 -5.16 11.18 2.49
N GLU A 71 -4.57 10.15 3.10
CA GLU A 71 -3.67 10.31 4.24
C GLU A 71 -2.19 10.35 3.85
N CYS A 72 -1.87 10.05 2.61
CA CYS A 72 -0.50 9.96 2.12
C CYS A 72 -0.06 11.27 1.48
N ASN A 73 0.95 11.93 2.07
CA ASN A 73 1.47 13.19 1.57
C ASN A 73 2.62 13.04 0.57
N MET A 74 2.97 11.82 0.24
CA MET A 74 4.07 11.50 -0.65
C MET A 74 3.57 10.70 -1.85
N PRO A 75 4.36 10.59 -2.94
CA PRO A 75 4.00 9.72 -4.05
C PRO A 75 3.74 8.29 -3.57
N LEU A 76 2.67 7.70 -4.06
CA LEU A 76 2.21 6.36 -3.68
C LEU A 76 2.27 5.43 -4.87
N THR A 77 2.95 4.29 -4.70
CA THR A 77 2.93 3.20 -5.66
C THR A 77 2.09 2.05 -5.05
N PHE A 78 1.10 1.61 -5.78
CA PHE A 78 0.23 0.53 -5.36
C PHE A 78 0.37 -0.65 -6.32
N GLY A 79 0.47 -1.86 -5.77
CA GLY A 79 0.56 -3.08 -6.55
C GLY A 79 -0.28 -4.20 -5.95
N GLY A 80 -0.51 -5.21 -6.77
CA GLY A 80 -1.27 -6.41 -6.38
C GLY A 80 -2.54 -6.56 -7.19
N GLY A 81 -2.66 -7.67 -7.90
CA GLY A 81 -3.87 -8.02 -8.64
C GLY A 81 -4.26 -7.12 -9.80
N ILE A 82 -3.35 -6.25 -10.24
CA ILE A 82 -3.62 -5.37 -11.37
C ILE A 82 -3.17 -6.07 -12.66
N ASP A 83 -4.12 -6.71 -13.32
CA ASP A 83 -3.89 -7.49 -14.53
C ASP A 83 -4.69 -7.01 -15.73
N THR A 84 -5.46 -5.94 -15.58
CA THR A 84 -6.24 -5.31 -16.66
C THR A 84 -6.07 -3.80 -16.63
N ILE A 85 -6.32 -3.17 -17.79
CA ILE A 85 -6.32 -1.71 -17.91
C ILE A 85 -7.41 -1.09 -17.03
N GLU A 86 -8.56 -1.72 -16.93
CA GLU A 86 -9.66 -1.25 -16.08
C GLU A 86 -9.29 -1.19 -14.61
N LYS A 87 -8.58 -2.20 -14.12
CA LYS A 87 -8.08 -2.19 -12.73
C LYS A 87 -7.05 -1.10 -12.51
N ALA A 88 -6.15 -0.90 -13.47
CA ALA A 88 -5.16 0.17 -13.39
C ALA A 88 -5.83 1.55 -13.38
N ASP A 89 -6.80 1.79 -14.24
CA ASP A 89 -7.56 3.03 -14.28
C ASP A 89 -8.28 3.29 -12.95
N ARG A 90 -8.86 2.26 -12.37
CA ARG A 90 -9.53 2.35 -11.07
C ARG A 90 -8.56 2.76 -9.96
N ALA A 91 -7.37 2.18 -9.95
CA ALA A 91 -6.35 2.52 -8.97
C ALA A 91 -5.90 3.98 -9.11
N PHE A 92 -5.68 4.46 -10.33
CA PHE A 92 -5.35 5.86 -10.58
C PHE A 92 -6.47 6.80 -10.18
N TYR A 93 -7.72 6.42 -10.41
CA TYR A 93 -8.87 7.23 -10.04
C TYR A 93 -9.00 7.40 -8.52
N CYS A 94 -8.58 6.43 -7.75
CA CYS A 94 -8.60 6.50 -6.28
C CYS A 94 -7.51 7.41 -5.70
N GLY A 95 -6.57 7.77 -6.48
CA GLY A 95 -5.42 8.60 -6.08
C GLY A 95 -4.11 7.95 -6.36
#